data_1eb4886686f3d48d2c1bc49f5b0922de
#
_entry.id   1eb4886686f3d48d2c1bc49f5b0922de
#
_cell.length_a   1.000
_cell.length_b   1.000
_cell.length_c   1.000
_cell.angle_alpha   90.00
_cell.angle_beta   90.00
_cell.angle_gamma   90.00
#
_symmetry.space_group_name_H-M   'P 1'
#
loop_
_entity.id
_entity.type
_entity.pdbx_description
1 polymer ?
#
loop_
_entity_poly.entity_id
_entity_poly.type
_entity_poly.pdbx_seq_one_letter_code
_entity_poly.pdbx_strand_id
1 'polypeptide(L)'
;YEIHERLVGSEMCIRDSIASYQGKNEGWMAEHMLILGVKKPDGEMRYITAAFPSACGKTNLAMLIPPAVYKEQGYEVYTVGDDIAWMKPGKDGRLYAINPENGFFGVAPGTNAKSNYNALASTMKNTIFTNVALNNADNTVWWESLDKNPPVNAEEWKGAKVNGPEYIAAGNKLAHPNSRFTAPAENCPCISEEFFKGTGVPISAIIFGGRRAKTAPLVYQSRDWAHGVFV
;
A
#
# COMPACT_ATOMS: atom_id res chain seq x y z
N TYR A 1 17.87 -18.12 1.74
CA TYR A 1 17.62 -16.71 2.10
C TYR A 1 17.81 -15.79 0.90
N GLU A 2 18.94 -15.84 0.21
CA GLU A 2 19.22 -15.04 -0.99
C GLU A 2 18.34 -15.41 -2.19
N ILE A 3 17.88 -16.66 -2.27
CA ILE A 3 17.06 -17.14 -3.39
C ILE A 3 15.62 -16.58 -3.30
N HIS A 4 15.07 -16.43 -2.10
CA HIS A 4 13.73 -15.87 -1.91
C HIS A 4 13.66 -14.38 -2.22
N GLU A 5 14.67 -13.60 -1.80
CA GLU A 5 14.74 -12.18 -2.13
C GLU A 5 14.97 -11.94 -3.63
N ARG A 6 15.76 -12.80 -4.27
CA ARG A 6 15.99 -12.73 -5.72
C ARG A 6 14.76 -13.15 -6.54
N LEU A 7 13.99 -14.14 -6.08
CA LEU A 7 12.76 -14.57 -6.75
C LEU A 7 11.66 -13.50 -6.65
N VAL A 8 11.45 -12.90 -5.49
CA VAL A 8 10.47 -11.82 -5.32
C VAL A 8 10.84 -10.59 -6.15
N GLY A 9 12.11 -10.19 -6.15
CA GLY A 9 12.60 -9.11 -7.01
C GLY A 9 12.51 -9.46 -8.51
N SER A 10 12.78 -10.70 -8.89
CA SER A 10 12.71 -11.16 -10.27
C SER A 10 11.28 -11.24 -10.79
N GLU A 11 10.33 -11.70 -9.98
CA GLU A 11 8.90 -11.74 -10.34
C GLU A 11 8.34 -10.34 -10.54
N MET A 12 8.66 -9.37 -9.68
CA MET A 12 8.28 -7.98 -9.89
C MET A 12 8.89 -7.43 -11.18
N CYS A 13 10.19 -7.61 -11.41
CA CYS A 13 10.86 -7.16 -12.63
C CYS A 13 10.29 -7.81 -13.89
N ILE A 14 9.99 -9.11 -13.88
CA ILE A 14 9.39 -9.82 -15.02
C ILE A 14 7.98 -9.29 -15.27
N ARG A 15 7.15 -9.17 -14.24
CA ARG A 15 5.77 -8.68 -14.35
C ARG A 15 5.74 -7.24 -14.85
N ASP A 16 6.55 -6.36 -14.27
CA ASP A 16 6.65 -4.96 -14.67
C ASP A 16 7.20 -4.83 -16.09
N SER A 17 8.18 -5.64 -16.48
CA SER A 17 8.71 -5.65 -17.84
C SER A 17 7.70 -6.15 -18.87
N ILE A 18 6.94 -7.20 -18.56
CA ILE A 18 5.88 -7.71 -19.44
C ILE A 18 4.77 -6.67 -19.58
N ALA A 19 4.30 -6.10 -18.47
CA ALA A 19 3.26 -5.08 -18.48
C ALA A 19 3.72 -3.81 -19.23
N SER A 20 4.96 -3.39 -19.05
CA SER A 20 5.53 -2.24 -19.76
C SER A 20 5.67 -2.51 -21.27
N TYR A 21 6.07 -3.73 -21.65
CA TYR A 21 6.15 -4.11 -23.06
C TYR A 21 4.77 -4.15 -23.73
N GLN A 22 3.80 -4.75 -23.06
CA GLN A 22 2.41 -4.78 -23.52
C GLN A 22 1.84 -3.37 -23.60
N GLY A 23 2.04 -2.56 -22.57
CA GLY A 23 1.59 -1.18 -22.52
C GLY A 23 2.15 -0.32 -23.65
N LYS A 24 3.45 -0.49 -23.96
CA LYS A 24 4.07 0.18 -25.12
C LYS A 24 3.36 -0.16 -26.43
N ASN A 25 2.97 -1.42 -26.64
CA ASN A 25 2.30 -1.85 -27.87
C ASN A 25 0.82 -1.41 -27.93
N GLU A 26 0.16 -1.31 -26.77
CA GLU A 26 -1.26 -0.98 -26.66
C GLU A 26 -1.53 0.51 -26.33
N GLY A 27 -0.47 1.30 -26.14
CA GLY A 27 -0.57 2.74 -25.89
C GLY A 27 -1.00 3.10 -24.48
N TRP A 28 -0.50 2.37 -23.47
CA TRP A 28 -0.67 2.67 -22.05
C TRP A 28 0.65 2.45 -21.28
N MET A 29 0.70 2.86 -20.02
CA MET A 29 1.86 2.75 -19.15
C MET A 29 1.52 1.91 -17.92
N ALA A 30 2.43 1.02 -17.53
CA ALA A 30 2.38 0.32 -16.25
C ALA A 30 3.36 0.98 -15.28
N GLU A 31 2.84 1.48 -14.17
CA GLU A 31 3.64 2.22 -13.21
C GLU A 31 3.47 1.66 -11.79
N HIS A 32 4.57 1.66 -11.02
CA HIS A 32 4.59 1.29 -9.61
C HIS A 32 4.12 2.47 -8.76
N MET A 33 2.83 2.76 -8.84
CA MET A 33 2.19 3.91 -8.20
C MET A 33 0.90 3.52 -7.50
N LEU A 34 0.63 4.17 -6.38
CA LEU A 34 -0.70 4.19 -5.78
C LEU A 34 -1.63 5.12 -6.59
N ILE A 35 -2.94 4.92 -6.44
CA ILE A 35 -3.98 5.82 -6.94
C ILE A 35 -4.86 6.23 -5.77
N LEU A 36 -4.89 7.52 -5.48
CA LEU A 36 -5.59 8.13 -4.35
C LEU A 36 -6.62 9.14 -4.84
N GLY A 37 -7.83 9.09 -4.32
CA GLY A 37 -8.87 10.10 -4.52
C GLY A 37 -8.98 11.02 -3.30
N VAL A 38 -8.99 12.31 -3.54
CA VAL A 38 -9.27 13.34 -2.51
C VAL A 38 -10.57 14.04 -2.89
N LYS A 39 -11.57 13.92 -2.04
CA LYS A 39 -12.82 14.67 -2.15
C LYS A 39 -12.69 15.96 -1.35
N LYS A 40 -12.92 17.08 -2.03
CA LYS A 40 -12.91 18.40 -1.42
C LYS A 40 -14.26 18.70 -0.74
N PRO A 41 -14.31 19.72 0.14
CA PRO A 41 -15.55 20.15 0.80
C PRO A 41 -16.68 20.54 -0.17
N ASP A 42 -16.32 21.02 -1.36
CA ASP A 42 -17.28 21.36 -2.43
C ASP A 42 -17.81 20.14 -3.21
N GLY A 43 -17.38 18.92 -2.83
CA GLY A 43 -17.74 17.67 -3.49
C GLY A 43 -16.89 17.29 -4.68
N GLU A 44 -15.95 18.15 -5.12
CA GLU A 44 -15.06 17.84 -6.23
C GLU A 44 -14.07 16.74 -5.88
N MET A 45 -13.95 15.73 -6.75
CA MET A 45 -12.97 14.65 -6.63
C MET A 45 -11.71 15.00 -7.44
N ARG A 46 -10.55 14.84 -6.80
CA ARG A 46 -9.22 14.92 -7.43
C ARG A 46 -8.48 13.62 -7.23
N TYR A 47 -8.01 13.01 -8.32
CA TYR A 47 -7.23 11.77 -8.24
C TYR A 47 -5.76 12.07 -8.45
N ILE A 48 -4.94 11.41 -7.66
CA ILE A 48 -3.49 11.60 -7.60
C ILE A 48 -2.84 10.22 -7.69
N THR A 49 -1.80 10.09 -8.48
CA THR A 49 -0.91 8.93 -8.43
C THR A 49 0.38 9.28 -7.70
N ALA A 50 0.98 8.30 -7.03
CA ALA A 50 2.22 8.55 -6.31
C ALA A 50 3.18 7.36 -6.38
N ALA A 51 4.40 7.64 -6.81
CA ALA A 51 5.51 6.69 -6.87
C ALA A 51 6.43 6.84 -5.67
N PHE A 52 6.59 5.77 -4.92
CA PHE A 52 7.54 5.69 -3.81
C PHE A 52 8.34 4.40 -3.89
N PRO A 53 9.64 4.42 -3.59
CA PRO A 53 10.42 3.20 -3.39
C PRO A 53 9.83 2.31 -2.30
N SER A 54 10.20 1.03 -2.30
CA SER A 54 9.77 0.07 -1.29
C SER A 54 10.01 0.59 0.13
N ALA A 55 9.09 0.31 1.03
CA ALA A 55 9.11 0.73 2.43
C ALA A 55 9.16 2.26 2.67
N CYS A 56 8.71 3.07 1.71
CA CYS A 56 8.58 4.53 1.86
C CYS A 56 7.16 5.01 2.24
N GLY A 57 6.24 4.09 2.53
CA GLY A 57 4.90 4.41 3.05
C GLY A 57 3.81 4.54 1.98
N LYS A 58 3.98 3.91 0.81
CA LYS A 58 3.00 3.94 -0.29
C LYS A 58 1.60 3.51 0.17
N THR A 59 1.46 2.31 0.74
CA THR A 59 0.19 1.81 1.28
C THR A 59 -0.40 2.72 2.36
N ASN A 60 0.45 3.32 3.21
CA ASN A 60 -0.02 4.26 4.23
C ASN A 60 -0.60 5.55 3.61
N LEU A 61 -0.03 6.03 2.52
CA LEU A 61 -0.58 7.18 1.80
C LEU A 61 -1.85 6.79 1.03
N ALA A 62 -1.88 5.63 0.38
CA ALA A 62 -3.05 5.15 -0.36
C ALA A 62 -4.29 5.02 0.53
N MET A 63 -4.09 4.59 1.78
CA MET A 63 -5.14 4.38 2.78
C MET A 63 -5.16 5.49 3.84
N LEU A 64 -4.76 6.70 3.47
CA LEU A 64 -4.63 7.84 4.37
C LEU A 64 -5.96 8.17 5.05
N ILE A 65 -5.91 8.34 6.36
CA ILE A 65 -6.98 8.97 7.13
C ILE A 65 -6.64 10.46 7.20
N PRO A 66 -7.50 11.35 6.69
CA PRO A 66 -7.23 12.78 6.77
C PRO A 66 -6.97 13.23 8.21
N PRO A 67 -5.97 14.08 8.46
CA PRO A 67 -5.81 14.74 9.75
C PRO A 67 -7.08 15.44 10.18
N ALA A 68 -7.34 15.51 11.49
CA ALA A 68 -8.60 16.04 12.05
C ALA A 68 -8.97 17.41 11.48
N VAL A 69 -8.00 18.31 11.35
CA VAL A 69 -8.19 19.66 10.80
C VAL A 69 -8.77 19.67 9.38
N TYR A 70 -8.39 18.71 8.53
CA TYR A 70 -8.93 18.61 7.16
C TYR A 70 -10.24 17.82 7.13
N LYS A 71 -10.37 16.81 7.99
CA LYS A 71 -11.62 16.08 8.13
C LYS A 71 -12.77 16.97 8.60
N GLU A 72 -12.51 17.86 9.56
CA GLU A 72 -13.46 18.87 10.05
C GLU A 72 -13.83 19.89 8.97
N GLN A 73 -12.94 20.17 8.02
CA GLN A 73 -13.23 20.99 6.84
C GLN A 73 -14.01 20.25 5.75
N GLY A 74 -14.28 18.94 5.92
CA GLY A 74 -15.03 18.13 4.96
C GLY A 74 -14.19 17.45 3.87
N TYR A 75 -12.86 17.38 4.02
CA TYR A 75 -12.03 16.57 3.13
C TYR A 75 -12.16 15.08 3.45
N GLU A 76 -12.31 14.27 2.41
CA GLU A 76 -12.33 12.80 2.50
C GLU A 76 -11.26 12.22 1.57
N VAL A 77 -10.73 11.05 1.95
CA VAL A 77 -9.72 10.34 1.14
C VAL A 77 -10.21 8.94 0.85
N TYR A 78 -10.05 8.54 -0.41
CA TYR A 78 -10.43 7.22 -0.92
C TYR A 78 -9.26 6.58 -1.64
N THR A 79 -9.09 5.26 -1.49
CA THR A 79 -8.10 4.50 -2.25
C THR A 79 -8.72 3.88 -3.49
N VAL A 80 -8.03 3.97 -4.63
CA VAL A 80 -8.34 3.24 -5.86
C VAL A 80 -7.34 2.11 -6.07
N GLY A 81 -6.12 2.25 -5.56
CA GLY A 81 -5.09 1.22 -5.58
C GLY A 81 -3.87 1.66 -4.79
N ASP A 82 -3.12 0.71 -4.24
CA ASP A 82 -2.00 1.05 -3.36
C ASP A 82 -0.62 0.75 -3.96
N ASP A 83 -0.54 0.01 -5.06
CA ASP A 83 0.74 -0.47 -5.58
C ASP A 83 0.95 -0.25 -7.08
N ILE A 84 -0.01 -0.60 -7.93
CA ILE A 84 0.12 -0.57 -9.39
C ILE A 84 -0.92 0.36 -10.01
N ALA A 85 -0.49 1.18 -10.96
CA ALA A 85 -1.35 2.00 -11.80
C ALA A 85 -1.10 1.70 -13.28
N TRP A 86 -2.14 1.35 -14.02
CA TRP A 86 -2.11 1.35 -15.47
C TRP A 86 -2.70 2.66 -15.97
N MET A 87 -1.92 3.40 -16.75
CA MET A 87 -2.27 4.75 -17.17
C MET A 87 -2.35 4.87 -18.67
N LYS A 88 -3.37 5.60 -19.14
CA LYS A 88 -3.59 5.85 -20.58
C LYS A 88 -4.13 7.26 -20.83
N PRO A 89 -3.64 7.96 -21.86
CA PRO A 89 -4.26 9.21 -22.30
C PRO A 89 -5.69 8.97 -22.77
N GLY A 90 -6.62 9.76 -22.25
CA GLY A 90 -8.01 9.78 -22.70
C GLY A 90 -8.19 10.62 -23.98
N LYS A 91 -9.36 10.49 -24.62
CA LYS A 91 -9.72 11.28 -25.81
C LYS A 91 -9.82 12.78 -25.53
N ASP A 92 -10.04 13.15 -24.28
CA ASP A 92 -10.11 14.53 -23.78
C ASP A 92 -8.73 15.12 -23.43
N GLY A 93 -7.64 14.40 -23.72
CA GLY A 93 -6.26 14.82 -23.45
C GLY A 93 -5.81 14.67 -22.01
N ARG A 94 -6.66 14.17 -21.09
CA ARG A 94 -6.27 13.88 -19.71
C ARG A 94 -5.68 12.49 -19.58
N LEU A 95 -4.83 12.30 -18.59
CA LEU A 95 -4.30 10.98 -18.20
C LEU A 95 -5.30 10.28 -17.28
N TYR A 96 -5.64 9.04 -17.60
CA TYR A 96 -6.50 8.18 -16.79
C TYR A 96 -5.70 7.02 -16.21
N ALA A 97 -6.01 6.62 -14.97
CA ALA A 97 -5.39 5.49 -14.32
C ALA A 97 -6.42 4.49 -13.82
N ILE A 98 -6.11 3.20 -13.91
CA ILE A 98 -6.82 2.09 -13.28
C ILE A 98 -5.86 1.32 -12.40
N ASN A 99 -6.38 0.69 -11.34
CA ASN A 99 -5.66 -0.32 -10.59
C ASN A 99 -6.00 -1.71 -11.17
N PRO A 100 -5.01 -2.52 -11.59
CA PRO A 100 -5.25 -3.86 -12.13
C PRO A 100 -5.40 -4.93 -11.05
N GLU A 101 -5.15 -4.60 -9.78
CA GLU A 101 -5.13 -5.55 -8.67
C GLU A 101 -6.49 -5.64 -7.98
N ASN A 102 -6.88 -6.84 -7.55
CA ASN A 102 -8.17 -7.09 -6.87
C ASN A 102 -8.07 -7.00 -5.34
N GLY A 103 -6.93 -6.61 -4.81
CA GLY A 103 -6.67 -6.55 -3.38
C GLY A 103 -5.37 -5.83 -3.05
N PHE A 104 -4.98 -5.95 -1.79
CA PHE A 104 -3.79 -5.31 -1.25
C PHE A 104 -2.78 -6.35 -0.79
N PHE A 105 -1.51 -6.14 -1.10
CA PHE A 105 -0.39 -6.94 -0.62
C PHE A 105 0.49 -6.09 0.28
N GLY A 106 0.19 -6.11 1.59
CA GLY A 106 0.82 -5.23 2.57
C GLY A 106 1.88 -5.91 3.43
N VAL A 107 2.72 -5.08 4.06
CA VAL A 107 3.65 -5.51 5.11
C VAL A 107 2.89 -5.58 6.43
N ALA A 108 2.96 -6.71 7.14
CA ALA A 108 2.31 -6.88 8.43
C ALA A 108 3.01 -6.13 9.57
N PRO A 109 4.35 -6.26 9.78
CA PRO A 109 5.04 -5.56 10.86
C PRO A 109 4.87 -4.04 10.76
N GLY A 110 4.51 -3.42 11.89
CA GLY A 110 4.23 -1.98 11.95
C GLY A 110 2.81 -1.58 11.59
N THR A 111 2.02 -2.47 10.99
CA THR A 111 0.59 -2.21 10.71
C THR A 111 -0.23 -2.47 11.97
N ASN A 112 -0.87 -1.43 12.47
CA ASN A 112 -1.73 -1.45 13.65
C ASN A 112 -2.77 -0.33 13.61
N ALA A 113 -3.68 -0.30 14.59
CA ALA A 113 -4.77 0.67 14.62
C ALA A 113 -4.32 2.15 14.69
N LYS A 114 -3.08 2.42 15.13
CA LYS A 114 -2.54 3.78 15.21
C LYS A 114 -1.77 4.19 13.96
N SER A 115 -1.02 3.26 13.37
CA SER A 115 -0.17 3.53 12.21
C SER A 115 -0.96 3.56 10.90
N ASN A 116 -1.89 2.60 10.71
CA ASN A 116 -2.76 2.50 9.54
C ASN A 116 -4.00 1.66 9.86
N TYR A 117 -5.03 2.31 10.40
CA TYR A 117 -6.29 1.65 10.72
C TYR A 117 -6.96 1.01 9.50
N ASN A 118 -6.97 1.68 8.34
CA ASN A 118 -7.63 1.17 7.14
C ASN A 118 -6.97 -0.12 6.63
N ALA A 119 -5.63 -0.19 6.65
CA ALA A 119 -4.90 -1.40 6.30
C ALA A 119 -5.21 -2.53 7.29
N LEU A 120 -5.20 -2.26 8.59
CA LEU A 120 -5.55 -3.25 9.60
C LEU A 120 -7.00 -3.73 9.42
N ALA A 121 -7.95 -2.83 9.24
CA ALA A 121 -9.36 -3.18 9.02
C ALA A 121 -9.56 -4.04 7.77
N SER A 122 -8.77 -3.81 6.72
CA SER A 122 -8.81 -4.63 5.49
C SER A 122 -8.42 -6.09 5.75
N THR A 123 -7.65 -6.38 6.81
CA THR A 123 -7.19 -7.74 7.11
C THR A 123 -8.15 -8.58 7.96
N MET A 124 -9.29 -8.03 8.38
CA MET A 124 -10.17 -8.66 9.38
C MET A 124 -10.93 -9.88 8.87
N LYS A 125 -11.05 -10.08 7.56
CA LYS A 125 -11.71 -11.24 6.95
C LYS A 125 -11.10 -11.57 5.58
N ASN A 126 -11.24 -12.85 5.19
CA ASN A 126 -10.84 -13.35 3.86
C ASN A 126 -9.39 -12.99 3.48
N THR A 127 -8.50 -12.94 4.46
CA THR A 127 -7.11 -12.49 4.30
C THR A 127 -6.16 -13.67 4.41
N ILE A 128 -5.17 -13.70 3.54
CA ILE A 128 -4.06 -14.65 3.60
C ILE A 128 -2.89 -13.95 4.27
N PHE A 129 -2.31 -14.59 5.28
CA PHE A 129 -1.11 -14.13 5.96
C PHE A 129 0.06 -15.05 5.68
N THR A 130 1.26 -14.47 5.55
CA THR A 130 2.50 -15.22 5.36
C THR A 130 3.54 -14.78 6.39
N ASN A 131 4.20 -15.79 6.99
CA ASN A 131 5.30 -15.58 7.94
C ASN A 131 4.92 -14.73 9.17
N VAL A 132 3.67 -14.75 9.58
CA VAL A 132 3.17 -14.18 10.84
C VAL A 132 3.20 -15.25 11.93
N ALA A 133 3.04 -14.84 13.19
CA ALA A 133 2.82 -15.77 14.29
C ALA A 133 1.35 -16.18 14.39
N LEU A 134 1.10 -17.40 14.89
CA LEU A 134 -0.24 -17.89 15.20
C LEU A 134 -0.42 -17.88 16.72
N ASN A 135 -1.54 -17.35 17.19
CA ASN A 135 -2.02 -17.53 18.55
C ASN A 135 -2.81 -18.83 18.63
N ASN A 136 -2.26 -19.86 19.28
CA ASN A 136 -2.91 -21.16 19.41
C ASN A 136 -4.11 -21.17 20.38
N ALA A 137 -4.38 -20.07 21.10
CA ALA A 137 -5.51 -20.00 22.02
C ALA A 137 -6.84 -19.72 21.30
N ASP A 138 -6.81 -18.94 20.22
CA ASP A 138 -7.99 -18.48 19.48
C ASP A 138 -7.84 -18.56 17.95
N ASN A 139 -6.71 -19.09 17.47
CA ASN A 139 -6.35 -19.18 16.06
C ASN A 139 -6.25 -17.83 15.34
N THR A 140 -5.97 -16.75 16.07
CA THR A 140 -5.69 -15.45 15.47
C THR A 140 -4.22 -15.33 15.08
N VAL A 141 -3.93 -14.40 14.16
CA VAL A 141 -2.56 -14.09 13.75
C VAL A 141 -2.01 -12.94 14.59
N TRP A 142 -0.69 -12.92 14.74
CA TRP A 142 0.01 -11.85 15.43
C TRP A 142 1.32 -11.51 14.74
N TRP A 143 1.72 -10.24 14.83
CA TRP A 143 3.02 -9.71 14.36
C TRP A 143 3.48 -8.57 15.27
N GLU A 144 4.78 -8.27 15.23
CA GLU A 144 5.36 -7.22 16.05
C GLU A 144 4.69 -5.88 15.80
N SER A 145 4.31 -5.23 16.89
CA SER A 145 3.59 -3.95 16.95
C SER A 145 2.11 -3.99 16.53
N LEU A 146 1.51 -5.15 16.30
CA LEU A 146 0.05 -5.25 16.13
C LEU A 146 -0.65 -4.68 17.38
N ASP A 147 -0.26 -5.17 18.54
CA ASP A 147 -0.63 -4.66 19.85
C ASP A 147 0.53 -4.81 20.86
N LYS A 148 0.25 -4.55 22.15
CA LYS A 148 1.24 -4.64 23.22
C LYS A 148 1.32 -6.02 23.87
N ASN A 149 0.40 -6.93 23.54
CA ASN A 149 0.21 -8.19 24.24
C ASN A 149 0.50 -9.37 23.29
N PRO A 150 1.77 -9.80 23.16
CA PRO A 150 2.08 -10.97 22.37
C PRO A 150 1.39 -12.22 22.95
N PRO A 151 0.92 -13.15 22.12
CA PRO A 151 0.23 -14.36 22.57
C PRO A 151 1.16 -15.24 23.40
N VAL A 152 0.68 -15.70 24.57
CA VAL A 152 1.44 -16.59 25.45
C VAL A 152 1.64 -17.97 24.81
N ASN A 153 0.58 -18.51 24.19
CA ASN A 153 0.65 -19.78 23.45
C ASN A 153 0.81 -19.49 21.97
N ALA A 154 2.02 -19.19 21.56
CA ALA A 154 2.31 -18.80 20.18
C ALA A 154 2.98 -19.92 19.39
N GLU A 155 2.70 -19.96 18.09
CA GLU A 155 3.53 -20.63 17.09
C GLU A 155 4.24 -19.55 16.28
N GLU A 156 5.58 -19.51 16.39
CA GLU A 156 6.36 -18.51 15.66
C GLU A 156 6.41 -18.85 14.16
N TRP A 157 6.79 -17.91 13.31
CA TRP A 157 6.69 -18.00 11.86
C TRP A 157 7.40 -19.19 11.18
N LYS A 158 8.27 -19.92 11.91
CA LYS A 158 8.91 -21.18 11.43
C LYS A 158 8.19 -22.43 11.93
N GLY A 159 7.11 -22.28 12.71
CA GLY A 159 6.31 -23.38 13.24
C GLY A 159 6.70 -23.89 14.62
N ALA A 160 7.62 -23.21 15.32
CA ALA A 160 7.96 -23.61 16.69
C ALA A 160 6.94 -23.04 17.69
N LYS A 161 6.44 -23.92 18.60
CA LYS A 161 5.56 -23.51 19.69
C LYS A 161 6.37 -22.90 20.83
N VAL A 162 6.02 -21.67 21.21
CA VAL A 162 6.79 -20.87 22.16
C VAL A 162 5.86 -20.09 23.10
N ASN A 163 6.40 -19.69 24.26
CA ASN A 163 5.80 -18.63 25.08
C ASN A 163 6.20 -17.29 24.46
N GLY A 164 5.25 -16.59 23.85
CA GLY A 164 5.55 -15.39 23.07
C GLY A 164 6.24 -14.28 23.84
N PRO A 165 5.75 -13.85 25.03
CA PRO A 165 6.44 -12.86 25.87
C PRO A 165 7.89 -13.23 26.19
N GLU A 166 8.15 -14.46 26.60
CA GLU A 166 9.50 -14.94 26.94
C GLU A 166 10.39 -15.01 25.70
N TYR A 167 9.83 -15.45 24.58
CA TYR A 167 10.55 -15.55 23.31
C TYR A 167 11.02 -14.18 22.80
N ILE A 168 10.14 -13.17 22.91
CA ILE A 168 10.48 -11.78 22.57
C ILE A 168 11.49 -11.19 23.56
N ALA A 169 11.33 -11.44 24.87
CA ALA A 169 12.26 -10.99 25.90
C ALA A 169 13.68 -11.54 25.68
N ALA A 170 13.79 -12.74 25.10
CA ALA A 170 15.07 -13.33 24.69
C ALA A 170 15.67 -12.72 23.40
N GLY A 171 15.07 -11.66 22.84
CA GLY A 171 15.54 -10.97 21.64
C GLY A 171 15.09 -11.58 20.31
N ASN A 172 14.18 -12.55 20.34
CA ASN A 172 13.65 -13.19 19.15
C ASN A 172 12.41 -12.46 18.60
N LYS A 173 11.98 -12.81 17.39
CA LYS A 173 10.77 -12.28 16.77
C LYS A 173 9.79 -13.41 16.48
N LEU A 174 8.53 -13.21 16.85
CA LEU A 174 7.46 -14.17 16.60
C LEU A 174 7.07 -14.21 15.12
N ALA A 175 6.98 -13.04 14.47
CA ALA A 175 6.77 -12.94 13.04
C ALA A 175 8.07 -12.58 12.30
N HIS A 176 8.14 -12.97 11.03
CA HIS A 176 9.26 -12.58 10.18
C HIS A 176 9.24 -11.05 9.94
N PRO A 177 10.40 -10.36 9.91
CA PRO A 177 10.44 -8.91 9.65
C PRO A 177 9.81 -8.48 8.32
N ASN A 178 9.68 -9.41 7.36
CA ASN A 178 9.03 -9.21 6.08
C ASN A 178 7.76 -10.06 5.95
N SER A 179 7.06 -10.31 7.06
CA SER A 179 5.75 -10.96 7.02
C SER A 179 4.73 -10.09 6.26
N ARG A 180 3.79 -10.73 5.58
CA ARG A 180 2.87 -10.07 4.65
C ARG A 180 1.43 -10.50 4.89
N PHE A 181 0.52 -9.67 4.41
CA PHE A 181 -0.89 -10.01 4.25
C PHE A 181 -1.35 -9.73 2.82
N THR A 182 -2.30 -10.54 2.36
CA THR A 182 -3.03 -10.32 1.11
C THR A 182 -4.52 -10.24 1.46
N ALA A 183 -5.10 -9.07 1.29
CA ALA A 183 -6.48 -8.78 1.65
C ALA A 183 -7.30 -8.33 0.43
N PRO A 184 -8.58 -8.73 0.29
CA PRO A 184 -9.46 -8.23 -0.75
C PRO A 184 -9.67 -6.71 -0.60
N ALA A 185 -9.71 -5.99 -1.73
CA ALA A 185 -9.89 -4.54 -1.73
C ALA A 185 -11.23 -4.12 -1.11
N GLU A 186 -12.28 -4.92 -1.28
CA GLU A 186 -13.62 -4.69 -0.72
C GLU A 186 -13.65 -4.61 0.82
N ASN A 187 -12.63 -5.14 1.49
CA ASN A 187 -12.53 -5.05 2.95
C ASN A 187 -12.06 -3.66 3.42
N CYS A 188 -11.50 -2.84 2.53
CA CYS A 188 -10.91 -1.57 2.90
C CYS A 188 -11.99 -0.51 3.18
N PRO A 189 -12.03 0.10 4.38
CA PRO A 189 -13.06 1.08 4.72
C PRO A 189 -13.06 2.33 3.85
N CYS A 190 -11.95 2.67 3.23
CA CYS A 190 -11.80 3.84 2.36
C CYS A 190 -11.69 3.48 0.87
N ILE A 191 -12.13 2.27 0.47
CA ILE A 191 -12.12 1.91 -0.94
C ILE A 191 -13.05 2.83 -1.76
N SER A 192 -12.57 3.29 -2.89
CA SER A 192 -13.37 4.08 -3.83
C SER A 192 -14.30 3.18 -4.65
N GLU A 193 -15.53 3.64 -4.92
CA GLU A 193 -16.42 2.95 -5.85
C GLU A 193 -15.82 2.85 -7.28
N GLU A 194 -14.95 3.78 -7.64
CA GLU A 194 -14.26 3.79 -8.94
C GLU A 194 -13.34 2.58 -9.13
N PHE A 195 -12.87 1.98 -8.03
CA PHE A 195 -12.11 0.74 -8.05
C PHE A 195 -12.86 -0.37 -8.81
N PHE A 196 -14.16 -0.51 -8.54
CA PHE A 196 -14.98 -1.59 -9.10
C PHE A 196 -15.46 -1.32 -10.53
N LYS A 197 -15.42 -0.07 -10.99
CA LYS A 197 -15.91 0.30 -12.32
C LYS A 197 -14.96 -0.06 -13.46
N GLY A 198 -13.66 -0.08 -13.18
CA GLY A 198 -12.63 -0.41 -14.18
C GLY A 198 -12.53 0.58 -15.38
N THR A 199 -13.20 1.73 -15.29
CA THR A 199 -13.21 2.74 -16.37
C THR A 199 -12.04 3.70 -16.29
N GLY A 200 -11.32 3.68 -15.17
CA GLY A 200 -10.22 4.60 -14.87
C GLY A 200 -10.67 5.95 -14.33
N VAL A 201 -9.77 6.58 -13.58
CA VAL A 201 -9.97 7.89 -12.96
C VAL A 201 -9.03 8.92 -13.57
N PRO A 202 -9.49 10.18 -13.82
CA PRO A 202 -8.66 11.22 -14.41
C PRO A 202 -7.63 11.73 -13.39
N ILE A 203 -6.34 11.66 -13.74
CA ILE A 203 -5.25 12.05 -12.87
C ILE A 203 -5.03 13.56 -12.92
N SER A 204 -5.02 14.19 -11.74
CA SER A 204 -4.81 15.63 -11.55
C SER A 204 -3.37 15.97 -11.16
N ALA A 205 -2.65 15.03 -10.53
CA ALA A 205 -1.26 15.22 -10.11
C ALA A 205 -0.53 13.89 -10.00
N ILE A 206 0.78 13.92 -10.19
CA ILE A 206 1.70 12.80 -9.95
C ILE A 206 2.70 13.24 -8.88
N ILE A 207 2.88 12.41 -7.85
CA ILE A 207 3.82 12.64 -6.78
C ILE A 207 4.95 11.63 -6.88
N PHE A 208 6.19 12.10 -6.85
CA PHE A 208 7.36 11.28 -6.69
C PHE A 208 7.97 11.50 -5.30
N GLY A 209 8.25 10.45 -4.58
CA GLY A 209 8.80 10.53 -3.24
C GLY A 209 9.91 9.54 -3.00
N GLY A 210 10.72 9.79 -1.98
CA GLY A 210 11.82 8.91 -1.59
C GLY A 210 12.42 9.30 -0.26
N ARG A 211 13.36 8.48 0.22
CA ARG A 211 14.11 8.77 1.44
C ARG A 211 15.41 9.47 1.10
N ARG A 212 15.73 10.49 1.87
CA ARG A 212 17.03 11.17 1.85
C ARG A 212 17.60 11.27 3.26
N ALA A 213 18.91 11.17 3.39
CA ALA A 213 19.62 11.40 4.65
C ALA A 213 19.53 12.87 5.09
N LYS A 214 19.52 13.79 4.12
CA LYS A 214 19.35 15.24 4.33
C LYS A 214 18.37 15.74 3.30
N THR A 215 17.30 16.37 3.77
CA THR A 215 16.26 16.94 2.91
C THR A 215 16.13 18.42 3.17
N ALA A 216 16.14 19.19 2.10
CA ALA A 216 15.71 20.58 2.09
C ALA A 216 15.46 20.99 0.62
N PRO A 217 14.27 21.43 0.28
CA PRO A 217 13.05 21.40 1.07
C PRO A 217 12.42 20.01 1.14
N LEU A 218 11.43 19.85 2.01
CA LEU A 218 10.71 18.59 2.20
C LEU A 218 9.83 18.24 1.00
N VAL A 219 9.25 19.24 0.35
CA VAL A 219 8.35 19.10 -0.80
C VAL A 219 8.74 20.13 -1.87
N TYR A 220 8.75 19.66 -3.11
CA TYR A 220 8.82 20.49 -4.31
C TYR A 220 7.52 20.36 -5.12
N GLN A 221 7.05 21.48 -5.65
CA GLN A 221 5.99 21.49 -6.64
C GLN A 221 6.57 21.94 -7.97
N SER A 222 6.37 21.15 -9.03
CA SER A 222 6.71 21.55 -10.39
C SER A 222 5.79 22.66 -10.88
N ARG A 223 6.32 23.59 -11.65
CA ARG A 223 5.57 24.74 -12.20
C ARG A 223 4.52 24.32 -13.22
N ASP A 224 4.88 23.32 -14.02
CA ASP A 224 4.08 22.74 -15.07
C ASP A 224 4.54 21.30 -15.35
N TRP A 225 3.88 20.61 -16.27
CA TRP A 225 4.21 19.24 -16.64
C TRP A 225 5.60 19.10 -17.27
N ALA A 226 6.00 20.05 -18.12
CA ALA A 226 7.32 20.02 -18.73
C ALA A 226 8.44 20.13 -17.69
N HIS A 227 8.26 21.00 -16.70
CA HIS A 227 9.18 21.10 -15.56
C HIS A 227 9.20 19.82 -14.73
N GLY A 228 8.03 19.20 -14.50
CA GLY A 228 7.94 17.94 -13.75
C GLY A 228 8.61 16.76 -14.43
N VAL A 229 8.63 16.74 -15.74
CA VAL A 229 9.35 15.71 -16.52
C VAL A 229 10.87 15.94 -16.50
N PHE A 230 11.29 17.21 -16.37
CA PHE A 230 12.73 17.57 -16.33
C PHE A 230 13.39 17.26 -14.98
N VAL A 231 12.70 17.43 -13.84
CA VAL A 231 13.25 17.21 -12.48
C VAL A 231 13.09 15.78 -12.01
#